data_382a8971bbddf3a4c7459b28e798c1ed
#
_entry.id   382a8971bbddf3a4c7459b28e798c1ed
#
_cell.length_a   1.000
_cell.length_b   1.000
_cell.length_c   1.000
_cell.angle_alpha   90.00
_cell.angle_beta   90.00
_cell.angle_gamma   90.00
#
_symmetry.space_group_name_H-M   'P 1'
#
loop_
_entity.id
_entity.type
_entity.pdbx_description
1 polymer ?
#
loop_
_entity_poly.entity_id
_entity_poly.type
_entity_poly.pdbx_seq_one_letter_code
_entity_poly.pdbx_strand_id
1 'polypeptide(L)'
;MHIKAALLVAALIAAPAFADETVILRDAITVDGDMVTLGDLFGIEGEGADTPVTRAPQPGQRGSIDPGYVQDMAARHGYEWANASRVRRIAVTRQSRVIGMDLITELVAAELYVRTGDDYEVQFSGTQTFHAPPGATGLPEVASLQHNSAGGLFTADIVTHAGGEPVRVTGRAYATTLIPVLAHPVAA
;
A
#
# COMPACT_ATOMS: atom_id res chain seq x y z
N MET A 1 -75.36 18.70 -32.69
CA MET A 1 -74.76 17.40 -32.73
C MET A 1 -73.21 17.64 -32.61
N HIS A 2 -72.67 17.58 -31.39
CA HIS A 2 -71.27 17.96 -31.10
C HIS A 2 -70.46 16.68 -30.84
N ILE A 3 -69.58 16.35 -31.78
CA ILE A 3 -68.63 15.24 -31.65
C ILE A 3 -67.42 15.77 -30.91
N LYS A 4 -67.22 15.30 -29.67
CA LYS A 4 -65.99 15.56 -28.90
C LYS A 4 -64.94 14.52 -29.31
N ALA A 5 -63.86 14.98 -30.00
CA ALA A 5 -62.70 14.18 -30.25
C ALA A 5 -61.83 14.10 -28.98
N ALA A 6 -61.64 12.89 -28.42
CA ALA A 6 -60.72 12.64 -27.34
C ALA A 6 -59.36 12.37 -27.92
N LEU A 7 -58.35 13.22 -27.59
CA LEU A 7 -57.00 13.09 -27.98
C LEU A 7 -56.30 12.17 -26.92
N LEU A 8 -55.95 10.95 -27.32
CA LEU A 8 -55.19 10.02 -26.49
C LEU A 8 -53.70 10.32 -26.63
N VAL A 9 -53.08 10.94 -25.61
CA VAL A 9 -51.63 11.16 -25.56
C VAL A 9 -51.01 9.92 -24.99
N ALA A 10 -50.37 9.11 -25.83
CA ALA A 10 -49.53 7.99 -25.41
C ALA A 10 -48.18 8.55 -24.97
N ALA A 11 -47.89 8.57 -23.67
CA ALA A 11 -46.58 8.88 -23.12
C ALA A 11 -45.66 7.67 -23.37
N LEU A 12 -44.69 7.81 -24.28
CA LEU A 12 -43.60 6.86 -24.48
C LEU A 12 -42.66 7.04 -23.31
N ILE A 13 -42.68 6.10 -22.37
CA ILE A 13 -41.66 6.00 -21.31
C ILE A 13 -40.44 5.36 -21.99
N ALA A 14 -39.43 6.18 -22.35
CA ALA A 14 -38.15 5.71 -22.76
C ALA A 14 -37.42 5.13 -21.51
N ALA A 15 -37.34 3.80 -21.41
CA ALA A 15 -36.45 3.15 -20.44
C ALA A 15 -35.02 3.50 -20.84
N PRO A 16 -34.15 3.87 -19.89
CA PRO A 16 -32.73 4.03 -20.19
C PRO A 16 -32.19 2.66 -20.65
N ALA A 17 -31.78 2.59 -21.91
CA ALA A 17 -31.01 1.46 -22.40
C ALA A 17 -29.62 1.58 -21.73
N PHE A 18 -29.34 0.74 -20.73
CA PHE A 18 -27.98 0.51 -20.31
C PHE A 18 -27.29 -0.18 -21.50
N ALA A 19 -26.51 0.57 -22.23
CA ALA A 19 -25.60 -0.01 -23.20
C ALA A 19 -24.54 -0.77 -22.39
N ASP A 20 -24.49 -2.10 -22.50
CA ASP A 20 -23.41 -2.90 -21.94
C ASP A 20 -22.10 -2.42 -22.59
N GLU A 21 -21.27 -1.76 -21.81
CA GLU A 21 -19.99 -1.24 -22.27
C GLU A 21 -18.96 -2.38 -22.27
N THR A 22 -18.47 -2.76 -23.43
CA THR A 22 -17.44 -3.79 -23.58
C THR A 22 -16.09 -3.21 -23.15
N VAL A 23 -15.52 -3.75 -22.09
CA VAL A 23 -14.24 -3.31 -21.50
C VAL A 23 -13.15 -4.32 -21.74
N ILE A 24 -11.89 -3.86 -21.73
CA ILE A 24 -10.70 -4.70 -21.91
C ILE A 24 -9.95 -4.77 -20.60
N LEU A 25 -9.79 -5.98 -20.08
CA LEU A 25 -9.03 -6.21 -18.84
C LEU A 25 -7.52 -6.08 -19.08
N ARG A 26 -6.83 -5.43 -18.16
CA ARG A 26 -5.39 -5.44 -18.02
C ARG A 26 -4.97 -6.65 -17.18
N ASP A 27 -4.08 -7.49 -17.69
CA ASP A 27 -3.57 -8.69 -17.01
C ASP A 27 -2.53 -8.38 -15.92
N ALA A 28 -1.97 -7.17 -15.95
CA ALA A 28 -1.06 -6.64 -14.93
C ALA A 28 -1.36 -5.16 -14.69
N ILE A 29 -1.57 -4.81 -13.44
CA ILE A 29 -1.87 -3.43 -13.03
C ILE A 29 -0.93 -2.99 -11.89
N THR A 30 -0.74 -1.69 -11.80
CA THR A 30 -0.07 -1.04 -10.69
C THR A 30 -1.02 -0.02 -10.08
N VAL A 31 -1.22 -0.10 -8.78
CA VAL A 31 -2.14 0.75 -8.03
C VAL A 31 -1.42 1.52 -6.93
N ASP A 32 -1.89 2.71 -6.62
CA ASP A 32 -1.34 3.57 -5.57
C ASP A 32 -2.17 3.49 -4.28
N GLY A 33 -3.47 3.27 -4.42
CA GLY A 33 -4.44 3.26 -3.34
C GLY A 33 -4.50 1.96 -2.53
N ASP A 34 -5.34 1.98 -1.50
CA ASP A 34 -5.61 0.81 -0.64
C ASP A 34 -6.58 -0.19 -1.26
N MET A 35 -7.30 0.24 -2.29
CA MET A 35 -8.28 -0.57 -3.01
C MET A 35 -7.90 -0.65 -4.49
N VAL A 36 -8.16 -1.80 -5.09
CA VAL A 36 -8.16 -1.99 -6.55
C VAL A 36 -9.56 -1.68 -7.02
N THR A 37 -9.70 -0.83 -8.04
CA THR A 37 -10.97 -0.39 -8.60
C THR A 37 -11.25 -0.98 -9.98
N LEU A 38 -12.48 -0.84 -10.48
CA LEU A 38 -12.81 -1.19 -11.86
C LEU A 38 -12.03 -0.32 -12.86
N GLY A 39 -11.79 0.96 -12.53
CA GLY A 39 -10.95 1.86 -13.31
C GLY A 39 -9.53 1.36 -13.48
N ASP A 40 -8.91 0.85 -12.40
CA ASP A 40 -7.57 0.26 -12.45
C ASP A 40 -7.51 -0.96 -13.38
N LEU A 41 -8.52 -1.83 -13.27
CA LEU A 41 -8.57 -3.10 -14.00
C LEU A 41 -8.87 -2.94 -15.49
N PHE A 42 -9.81 -2.08 -15.82
CA PHE A 42 -10.32 -1.93 -17.18
C PHE A 42 -9.86 -0.64 -17.88
N GLY A 43 -9.26 0.29 -17.15
CA GLY A 43 -8.87 1.59 -17.70
C GLY A 43 -10.04 2.48 -18.04
N ILE A 44 -11.18 2.28 -17.39
CA ILE A 44 -12.37 3.12 -17.53
C ILE A 44 -12.23 4.38 -16.70
N GLU A 45 -12.91 5.45 -17.12
CA GLU A 45 -12.95 6.74 -16.42
C GLU A 45 -14.42 7.14 -16.19
N GLY A 46 -14.67 7.98 -15.22
CA GLY A 46 -16.01 8.50 -14.93
C GLY A 46 -16.82 7.63 -13.98
N GLU A 47 -18.14 7.58 -14.20
CA GLU A 47 -19.07 6.87 -13.30
C GLU A 47 -18.75 5.37 -13.25
N GLY A 48 -18.56 4.84 -12.03
CA GLY A 48 -18.23 3.43 -11.81
C GLY A 48 -16.72 3.11 -11.80
N ALA A 49 -15.86 3.99 -12.31
CA ALA A 49 -14.41 3.77 -12.30
C ALA A 49 -13.86 3.53 -10.88
N ASP A 50 -14.34 4.30 -9.90
CA ASP A 50 -13.93 4.23 -8.49
C ASP A 50 -14.57 3.07 -7.72
N THR A 51 -15.34 2.20 -8.39
CA THR A 51 -15.96 1.05 -7.75
C THR A 51 -14.89 0.10 -7.20
N PRO A 52 -14.85 -0.12 -5.88
CA PRO A 52 -13.85 -0.97 -5.27
C PRO A 52 -14.12 -2.45 -5.58
N VAL A 53 -13.11 -3.16 -6.05
CA VAL A 53 -13.16 -4.60 -6.34
C VAL A 53 -12.57 -5.41 -5.20
N THR A 54 -11.36 -5.07 -4.77
CA THR A 54 -10.68 -5.78 -3.68
C THR A 54 -9.64 -4.88 -3.02
N ARG A 55 -9.15 -5.30 -1.85
CA ARG A 55 -8.04 -4.61 -1.19
C ARG A 55 -6.74 -4.80 -1.99
N ALA A 56 -5.98 -3.73 -2.18
CA ALA A 56 -4.65 -3.79 -2.76
C ALA A 56 -3.66 -4.52 -1.82
N PRO A 57 -2.57 -5.09 -2.36
CA PRO A 57 -1.50 -5.64 -1.53
C PRO A 57 -0.89 -4.58 -0.61
N GLN A 58 -0.01 -4.98 0.31
CA GLN A 58 0.78 -4.03 1.08
C GLN A 58 1.69 -3.20 0.15
N PRO A 59 2.04 -1.95 0.51
CA PRO A 59 2.93 -1.11 -0.29
C PRO A 59 4.21 -1.84 -0.69
N GLY A 60 4.57 -1.80 -1.97
CA GLY A 60 5.73 -2.50 -2.52
C GLY A 60 5.55 -4.01 -2.75
N GLN A 61 4.40 -4.56 -2.39
CA GLN A 61 4.10 -5.98 -2.58
C GLN A 61 3.33 -6.24 -3.87
N ARG A 62 3.38 -7.51 -4.29
CA ARG A 62 2.60 -8.03 -5.41
C ARG A 62 1.54 -9.01 -4.90
N GLY A 63 0.36 -8.92 -5.48
CA GLY A 63 -0.74 -9.84 -5.28
C GLY A 63 -1.31 -10.34 -6.59
N SER A 64 -2.39 -11.08 -6.52
CA SER A 64 -3.13 -11.50 -7.70
C SER A 64 -4.61 -11.59 -7.41
N ILE A 65 -5.43 -11.29 -8.43
CA ILE A 65 -6.88 -11.38 -8.37
C ILE A 65 -7.33 -12.50 -9.32
N ASP A 66 -8.36 -13.21 -8.92
CA ASP A 66 -9.03 -14.19 -9.78
C ASP A 66 -9.86 -13.49 -10.86
N PRO A 67 -9.68 -13.82 -12.16
CA PRO A 67 -10.44 -13.21 -13.22
C PRO A 67 -11.94 -13.44 -13.17
N GLY A 68 -12.38 -14.60 -12.67
CA GLY A 68 -13.80 -14.91 -12.48
C GLY A 68 -14.47 -13.97 -11.49
N TYR A 69 -13.77 -13.68 -10.38
CA TYR A 69 -14.25 -12.71 -9.41
C TYR A 69 -14.39 -11.30 -10.03
N VAL A 70 -13.42 -10.88 -10.84
CA VAL A 70 -13.46 -9.59 -11.53
C VAL A 70 -14.61 -9.54 -12.54
N GLN A 71 -14.84 -10.64 -13.27
CA GLN A 71 -15.96 -10.77 -14.22
C GLN A 71 -17.31 -10.59 -13.51
N ASP A 72 -17.50 -11.26 -12.38
CA ASP A 72 -18.73 -11.13 -11.60
C ASP A 72 -18.94 -9.71 -11.07
N MET A 73 -17.86 -9.06 -10.62
CA MET A 73 -17.93 -7.68 -10.15
C MET A 73 -18.24 -6.71 -11.29
N ALA A 74 -17.59 -6.83 -12.44
CA ALA A 74 -17.86 -6.01 -13.62
C ALA A 74 -19.33 -6.12 -14.05
N ALA A 75 -19.85 -7.35 -14.17
CA ALA A 75 -21.23 -7.60 -14.59
C ALA A 75 -22.27 -6.96 -13.65
N ARG A 76 -22.02 -6.96 -12.33
CA ARG A 76 -22.90 -6.31 -11.34
C ARG A 76 -22.97 -4.78 -11.52
N HIS A 77 -21.97 -4.20 -12.15
CA HIS A 77 -21.85 -2.77 -12.40
C HIS A 77 -22.10 -2.39 -13.87
N GLY A 78 -22.67 -3.31 -14.68
CA GLY A 78 -23.08 -3.02 -16.06
C GLY A 78 -21.95 -3.07 -17.08
N TYR A 79 -20.81 -3.67 -16.73
CA TYR A 79 -19.69 -3.87 -17.66
C TYR A 79 -19.62 -5.31 -18.14
N GLU A 80 -19.69 -5.51 -19.45
CA GLU A 80 -19.45 -6.82 -20.06
C GLU A 80 -17.98 -7.04 -20.34
N TRP A 81 -17.41 -8.03 -19.66
CA TRP A 81 -16.08 -8.49 -19.95
C TRP A 81 -16.06 -10.01 -20.17
N ALA A 82 -15.78 -10.42 -21.39
CA ALA A 82 -15.53 -11.82 -21.71
C ALA A 82 -14.04 -12.10 -21.64
N ASN A 83 -13.63 -13.09 -20.83
CA ASN A 83 -12.22 -13.48 -20.74
C ASN A 83 -11.74 -14.23 -22.02
N ALA A 84 -11.84 -13.57 -23.17
CA ALA A 84 -11.46 -14.13 -24.48
C ALA A 84 -9.97 -14.49 -24.55
N SER A 85 -9.12 -13.73 -23.87
CA SER A 85 -7.68 -13.98 -23.78
C SER A 85 -7.29 -15.09 -22.82
N ARG A 86 -8.27 -15.70 -22.13
CA ARG A 86 -8.06 -16.77 -21.14
C ARG A 86 -7.05 -16.38 -20.06
N VAL A 87 -7.13 -15.16 -19.58
CA VAL A 87 -6.34 -14.69 -18.44
C VAL A 87 -6.65 -15.58 -17.24
N ARG A 88 -5.62 -16.17 -16.66
CA ARG A 88 -5.76 -17.08 -15.49
C ARG A 88 -5.52 -16.38 -14.17
N ARG A 89 -4.87 -15.21 -14.19
CA ARG A 89 -4.50 -14.44 -13.02
C ARG A 89 -4.25 -13.00 -13.43
N ILE A 90 -4.74 -12.07 -12.65
CA ILE A 90 -4.46 -10.64 -12.82
C ILE A 90 -3.40 -10.28 -11.79
N ALA A 91 -2.23 -9.83 -12.25
CA ALA A 91 -1.16 -9.41 -11.37
C ALA A 91 -1.43 -7.98 -10.87
N VAL A 92 -1.34 -7.76 -9.57
CA VAL A 92 -1.48 -6.44 -8.94
C VAL A 92 -0.20 -6.10 -8.22
N THR A 93 0.40 -4.97 -8.54
CA THR A 93 1.53 -4.41 -7.81
C THR A 93 1.07 -3.13 -7.13
N ARG A 94 1.32 -2.98 -5.82
CA ARG A 94 1.09 -1.71 -5.15
C ARG A 94 2.34 -0.87 -5.16
N GLN A 95 2.24 0.36 -5.65
CA GLN A 95 3.35 1.31 -5.62
C GLN A 95 3.76 1.64 -4.19
N SER A 96 5.03 1.99 -4.04
CA SER A 96 5.56 2.41 -2.75
C SER A 96 6.77 3.31 -2.90
N ARG A 97 6.99 4.10 -1.87
CA ARG A 97 8.25 4.78 -1.61
C ARG A 97 9.07 3.92 -0.65
N VAL A 98 10.29 3.58 -1.05
CA VAL A 98 11.24 2.86 -0.17
C VAL A 98 11.78 3.83 0.89
N ILE A 99 11.81 3.36 2.13
CA ILE A 99 12.41 4.06 3.26
C ILE A 99 13.80 3.44 3.49
N GLY A 100 14.83 4.28 3.51
CA GLY A 100 16.21 3.85 3.70
C GLY A 100 16.43 3.21 5.07
N MET A 101 17.20 2.12 5.10
CA MET A 101 17.59 1.45 6.35
C MET A 101 18.34 2.36 7.30
N ASP A 102 19.16 3.27 6.76
CA ASP A 102 19.94 4.22 7.57
C ASP A 102 19.04 5.05 8.46
N LEU A 103 17.93 5.57 7.91
CA LEU A 103 16.93 6.33 8.67
C LEU A 103 16.30 5.49 9.79
N ILE A 104 15.96 4.24 9.51
CA ILE A 104 15.37 3.34 10.52
C ILE A 104 16.39 3.01 11.62
N THR A 105 17.66 2.83 11.24
CA THR A 105 18.76 2.59 12.17
C THR A 105 18.94 3.77 13.11
N GLU A 106 18.97 4.99 12.57
CA GLU A 106 19.05 6.22 13.35
C GLU A 106 17.87 6.39 14.31
N LEU A 107 16.65 6.09 13.85
CA LEU A 107 15.45 6.18 14.69
C LEU A 107 15.52 5.21 15.90
N VAL A 108 15.93 3.95 15.66
CA VAL A 108 16.06 2.96 16.74
C VAL A 108 17.18 3.37 17.70
N ALA A 109 18.33 3.84 17.19
CA ALA A 109 19.43 4.32 18.01
C ALA A 109 19.04 5.53 18.86
N ALA A 110 18.32 6.49 18.28
CA ALA A 110 17.80 7.67 19.00
C ALA A 110 16.81 7.28 20.12
N GLU A 111 15.92 6.32 19.85
CA GLU A 111 14.98 5.83 20.86
C GLU A 111 15.68 5.09 21.99
N LEU A 112 16.76 4.33 21.72
CA LEU A 112 17.60 3.70 22.72
C LEU A 112 18.31 4.75 23.57
N TYR A 113 18.88 5.78 22.93
CA TYR A 113 19.54 6.89 23.64
C TYR A 113 18.59 7.61 24.60
N VAL A 114 17.36 7.90 24.16
CA VAL A 114 16.35 8.54 25.02
C VAL A 114 16.05 7.72 26.28
N ARG A 115 16.08 6.39 26.15
CA ARG A 115 15.75 5.47 27.26
C ARG A 115 16.91 5.19 28.21
N THR A 116 18.13 5.17 27.71
CA THR A 116 19.30 4.70 28.48
C THR A 116 20.34 5.78 28.76
N GLY A 117 20.40 6.81 27.90
CA GLY A 117 21.42 7.85 27.94
C GLY A 117 22.74 7.47 27.26
N ASP A 118 22.82 6.24 26.69
CA ASP A 118 24.01 5.73 26.00
C ASP A 118 23.83 5.77 24.50
N ASP A 119 24.93 5.96 23.76
CA ASP A 119 24.94 5.79 22.30
C ASP A 119 24.97 4.31 21.92
N TYR A 120 24.29 3.96 20.83
CA TYR A 120 24.21 2.58 20.35
C TYR A 120 24.54 2.44 18.88
N GLU A 121 25.33 1.44 18.55
CA GLU A 121 25.41 0.87 17.20
C GLU A 121 24.32 -0.19 17.05
N VAL A 122 23.40 0.02 16.08
CA VAL A 122 22.24 -0.85 15.85
C VAL A 122 22.47 -1.72 14.62
N GLN A 123 22.28 -3.03 14.75
CA GLN A 123 22.37 -4.00 13.67
C GLN A 123 21.09 -4.83 13.61
N PHE A 124 20.37 -4.77 12.49
CA PHE A 124 19.15 -5.54 12.28
C PHE A 124 19.45 -7.00 11.93
N SER A 125 18.58 -7.90 12.38
CA SER A 125 18.63 -9.31 12.00
C SER A 125 17.96 -9.50 10.64
N GLY A 126 18.75 -9.85 9.61
CA GLY A 126 18.26 -10.05 8.24
C GLY A 126 18.17 -8.78 7.42
N THR A 127 17.82 -8.95 6.14
CA THR A 127 17.61 -7.86 5.20
C THR A 127 16.11 -7.52 5.14
N GLN A 128 15.77 -6.31 5.47
CA GLN A 128 14.39 -5.82 5.46
C GLN A 128 14.31 -4.54 4.63
N THR A 129 13.23 -4.39 3.89
CA THR A 129 12.94 -3.16 3.15
C THR A 129 11.65 -2.57 3.68
N PHE A 130 11.68 -1.32 4.04
CA PHE A 130 10.51 -0.60 4.52
C PHE A 130 9.86 0.19 3.39
N HIS A 131 8.55 0.15 3.36
CA HIS A 131 7.75 0.77 2.31
C HIS A 131 6.66 1.65 2.93
N ALA A 132 6.38 2.77 2.26
CA ALA A 132 5.22 3.60 2.51
C ALA A 132 4.46 3.83 1.20
N PRO A 133 3.14 4.04 1.22
CA PRO A 133 2.40 4.46 0.02
C PRO A 133 2.99 5.75 -0.56
N PRO A 134 2.92 6.00 -1.89
CA PRO A 134 3.54 7.16 -2.52
C PRO A 134 3.06 8.50 -1.95
N GLY A 135 1.77 8.61 -1.62
CA GLY A 135 1.15 9.81 -1.04
C GLY A 135 1.12 9.85 0.49
N ALA A 136 1.79 8.90 1.17
CA ALA A 136 1.76 8.83 2.62
C ALA A 136 2.45 10.03 3.26
N THR A 137 1.81 10.57 4.29
CA THR A 137 2.32 11.67 5.12
C THR A 137 2.92 11.15 6.41
N GLY A 138 3.66 12.00 7.11
CA GLY A 138 4.35 11.66 8.33
C GLY A 138 5.74 11.08 8.10
N LEU A 139 6.54 11.10 9.15
CA LEU A 139 7.87 10.48 9.18
C LEU A 139 7.75 9.09 9.81
N PRO A 140 8.67 8.18 9.49
CA PRO A 140 8.77 6.92 10.22
C PRO A 140 9.03 7.15 11.71
N GLU A 141 8.47 6.30 12.54
CA GLU A 141 8.62 6.36 14.00
C GLU A 141 8.75 4.96 14.62
N VAL A 142 9.33 4.91 15.81
CA VAL A 142 9.39 3.70 16.63
C VAL A 142 8.18 3.68 17.54
N ALA A 143 7.18 2.88 17.22
CA ALA A 143 5.95 2.78 18.01
C ALA A 143 6.17 2.01 19.33
N SER A 144 7.04 1.00 19.31
CA SER A 144 7.45 0.28 20.51
C SER A 144 8.90 -0.17 20.40
N LEU A 145 9.60 -0.26 21.53
CA LEU A 145 10.96 -0.78 21.59
C LEU A 145 11.15 -1.57 22.90
N GLN A 146 11.63 -2.79 22.76
CA GLN A 146 12.08 -3.63 23.87
C GLN A 146 13.56 -3.91 23.67
N HIS A 147 14.37 -3.66 24.69
CA HIS A 147 15.81 -3.87 24.66
C HIS A 147 16.26 -4.66 25.88
N ASN A 148 17.02 -5.72 25.65
CA ASN A 148 17.68 -6.50 26.69
C ASN A 148 19.15 -6.08 26.75
N SER A 149 19.50 -5.22 27.71
CA SER A 149 20.86 -4.67 27.87
C SER A 149 21.93 -5.74 28.14
N ALA A 150 21.57 -6.87 28.77
CA ALA A 150 22.51 -7.94 29.07
C ALA A 150 22.94 -8.72 27.81
N GLY A 151 22.05 -8.86 26.83
CA GLY A 151 22.32 -9.61 25.58
C GLY A 151 22.41 -8.72 24.35
N GLY A 152 22.16 -7.42 24.48
CA GLY A 152 22.13 -6.47 23.37
C GLY A 152 20.99 -6.70 22.38
N LEU A 153 20.07 -7.63 22.64
CA LEU A 153 18.95 -7.91 21.74
C LEU A 153 17.86 -6.85 21.85
N PHE A 154 17.32 -6.44 20.72
CA PHE A 154 16.12 -5.60 20.71
C PHE A 154 15.04 -6.14 19.80
N THR A 155 13.80 -5.74 20.08
CA THR A 155 12.63 -5.87 19.23
C THR A 155 11.95 -4.51 19.16
N ALA A 156 11.68 -4.03 17.96
CA ALA A 156 10.99 -2.77 17.75
C ALA A 156 9.82 -2.94 16.76
N ASP A 157 8.77 -2.17 16.95
CA ASP A 157 7.67 -2.02 16.01
C ASP A 157 7.83 -0.64 15.34
N ILE A 158 8.06 -0.64 14.02
CA ILE A 158 8.31 0.56 13.21
C ILE A 158 7.05 0.89 12.43
N VAL A 159 6.54 2.09 12.60
CA VAL A 159 5.47 2.66 11.76
C VAL A 159 6.12 3.54 10.69
N THR A 160 5.85 3.24 9.42
CA THR A 160 6.55 3.88 8.29
C THR A 160 5.90 5.19 7.81
N HIS A 161 4.65 5.45 8.24
CA HIS A 161 3.87 6.65 7.88
C HIS A 161 2.67 6.79 8.81
N ALA A 162 2.06 7.96 8.84
CA ALA A 162 0.89 8.23 9.68
C ALA A 162 -0.26 7.24 9.36
N GLY A 163 -0.74 6.55 10.40
CA GLY A 163 -1.79 5.53 10.28
C GLY A 163 -1.36 4.21 9.67
N GLY A 164 -0.06 4.01 9.41
CA GLY A 164 0.47 2.75 8.91
C GLY A 164 0.46 1.64 9.96
N GLU A 165 0.42 0.39 9.49
CA GLU A 165 0.58 -0.77 10.38
C GLU A 165 2.05 -0.89 10.85
N PRO A 166 2.28 -1.23 12.12
CA PRO A 166 3.63 -1.40 12.63
C PRO A 166 4.30 -2.65 12.04
N VAL A 167 5.53 -2.51 11.60
CA VAL A 167 6.38 -3.58 11.10
C VAL A 167 7.35 -3.98 12.20
N ARG A 168 7.27 -5.24 12.64
CA ARG A 168 8.14 -5.77 13.68
C ARG A 168 9.51 -6.10 13.15
N VAL A 169 10.54 -5.60 13.84
CA VAL A 169 11.95 -5.84 13.54
C VAL A 169 12.68 -6.31 14.79
N THR A 170 13.74 -7.06 14.56
CA THR A 170 14.63 -7.52 15.63
C THR A 170 16.08 -7.26 15.25
N GLY A 171 16.94 -7.15 16.25
CA GLY A 171 18.34 -6.93 16.00
C GLY A 171 19.17 -6.94 17.28
N ARG A 172 20.37 -6.41 17.15
CA ARG A 172 21.29 -6.17 18.27
C ARG A 172 21.66 -4.70 18.33
N ALA A 173 21.78 -4.20 19.54
CA ALA A 173 22.24 -2.86 19.84
C ALA A 173 23.43 -2.97 20.80
N TYR A 174 24.54 -2.39 20.41
CA TYR A 174 25.79 -2.38 21.16
C TYR A 174 26.03 -0.98 21.69
N ALA A 175 26.15 -0.82 23.00
CA ALA A 175 26.52 0.47 23.58
C ALA A 175 27.94 0.84 23.12
N THR A 176 28.09 2.09 22.69
CA THR A 176 29.35 2.64 22.19
C THR A 176 29.84 3.75 23.08
N THR A 177 31.16 3.88 23.20
CA THR A 177 31.80 4.96 23.94
C THR A 177 32.93 5.55 23.12
N LEU A 178 32.98 6.87 23.01
CA LEU A 178 34.10 7.56 22.35
C LEU A 178 35.33 7.51 23.25
N ILE A 179 36.38 6.89 22.75
CA ILE A 179 37.69 6.85 23.41
C ILE A 179 38.63 7.77 22.62
N PRO A 180 39.25 8.79 23.25
CA PRO A 180 40.24 9.61 22.58
C PRO A 180 41.52 8.77 22.34
N VAL A 181 41.98 8.73 21.07
CA VAL A 181 43.23 8.12 20.68
C VAL A 181 44.22 9.16 20.19
N LEU A 182 45.50 9.00 20.53
CA LEU A 182 46.58 9.89 20.01
C LEU A 182 46.77 9.60 18.52
N ALA A 183 46.54 10.60 17.69
CA ALA A 183 46.69 10.51 16.24
C ALA A 183 48.17 10.44 15.80
N HIS A 184 49.12 10.94 16.66
CA HIS A 184 50.55 10.94 16.41
C HIS A 184 51.32 10.59 17.69
N PRO A 185 52.53 9.96 17.57
CA PRO A 185 53.39 9.74 18.72
C PRO A 185 53.84 11.09 19.30
N VAL A 186 53.71 11.23 20.62
CA VAL A 186 54.25 12.40 21.33
C VAL A 186 55.77 12.20 21.38
N ALA A 187 56.51 13.14 20.77
CA ALA A 187 57.97 13.16 20.91
C ALA A 187 58.35 13.41 22.38
N ALA A 188 59.25 12.59 22.94
CA ALA A 188 59.79 12.73 24.29
C ALA A 188 60.74 13.92 24.39
#